data_961e942df65e9f66c0f049548582cd16
#
_entry.id   961e942df65e9f66c0f049548582cd16
#
_cell.length_a   1.000
_cell.length_b   1.000
_cell.length_c   1.000
_cell.angle_alpha   90.00
_cell.angle_beta   90.00
_cell.angle_gamma   90.00
#
_symmetry.space_group_name_H-M   'P 1'
#
loop_
_entity.id
_entity.type
_entity.pdbx_description
1 polymer ?
#
loop_
_entity_poly.entity_id
_entity_poly.type
_entity_poly.pdbx_seq_one_letter_code
_entity_poly.pdbx_strand_id
1 'polypeptide(L)'
;MNKFVAAVTLALLATGAQAEVTEDMLANDATMTNQVVTNGMGRHLQRYTPLETLNKDNVKNLVPAWAFSLGGEKQRGQETQPIIYDGIMYITGSYSRLYAIDVTTGKELWQYDARLPEGILPCCDVINRGAAIHGDKVIFGTLDARLVALDRKTGDVIWRDKIADYKAGYSYTAAPLVVGDLVVTGNSGGEFGIVGEVQARNVENGDLVWTRPVIEGHMGTLNGEESTMTGELNATWPGDMWKTGGGATWLGGSYDERTDTLIFGAGNPAPWNSWLRNAGDKNDGSGDNLYAASRIGIDPSNGEIKWHYQTTPREGWDYDGVNEVVAYDDREGNQRLATADRNGFFYVLDAADGGFISADPFVKDITWAEGIDDTGRPIFNEDGRPGNPAEAADGNKGDVVFASPSFLGGKNWMPMAFSQKTGNFYVPSNEWGMDIWNEPITYKKGAAYLGSGFTIKPNYEDHIGSLKAIDPDTGEWVWEYKNDAPLWGGVMTTAGGLVFFGTPEGEFIALDDETGEKLWSFQTGSGIVGQPVTWEQDGEQYVSIISGWGGAVPLWGGEVAKKVNYLNQGGLLWTFRLPKEMASAN
;
A
#
# COMPACT_ATOMS: atom_id res chain seq x y z
N MET A 1 -67.80 -28.34 36.07
CA MET A 1 -67.49 -27.66 34.77
C MET A 1 -66.21 -26.83 34.96
N ASN A 2 -65.06 -27.46 34.74
CA ASN A 2 -63.75 -26.80 34.85
C ASN A 2 -63.34 -26.32 33.47
N LYS A 3 -63.13 -25.01 33.33
CA LYS A 3 -62.57 -24.42 32.11
C LYS A 3 -61.05 -24.39 32.25
N PHE A 4 -60.36 -25.18 31.44
CA PHE A 4 -58.94 -25.05 31.20
C PHE A 4 -58.71 -23.86 30.26
N VAL A 5 -57.95 -22.86 30.73
CA VAL A 5 -57.41 -21.77 29.88
C VAL A 5 -56.00 -22.23 29.49
N ALA A 6 -55.81 -22.53 28.22
CA ALA A 6 -54.48 -22.79 27.65
C ALA A 6 -53.80 -21.44 27.37
N ALA A 7 -52.73 -21.15 28.08
CA ALA A 7 -51.84 -20.04 27.77
C ALA A 7 -50.92 -20.46 26.61
N VAL A 8 -51.10 -19.85 25.45
CA VAL A 8 -50.15 -19.95 24.32
C VAL A 8 -49.03 -18.97 24.57
N THR A 9 -47.85 -19.46 24.95
CA THR A 9 -46.63 -18.67 25.03
C THR A 9 -46.08 -18.50 23.61
N LEU A 10 -46.25 -17.31 23.05
CA LEU A 10 -45.59 -16.91 21.82
C LEU A 10 -44.10 -16.70 22.14
N ALA A 11 -43.24 -17.65 21.72
CA ALA A 11 -41.82 -17.43 21.70
C ALA A 11 -41.52 -16.45 20.53
N LEU A 12 -41.25 -15.20 20.84
CA LEU A 12 -40.61 -14.28 19.92
C LEU A 12 -39.18 -14.80 19.69
N LEU A 13 -38.96 -15.41 18.53
CA LEU A 13 -37.63 -15.55 17.96
C LEU A 13 -37.16 -14.13 17.62
N ALA A 14 -36.39 -13.51 18.52
CA ALA A 14 -35.58 -12.38 18.19
C ALA A 14 -34.54 -12.88 17.16
N THR A 15 -34.83 -12.74 15.88
CA THR A 15 -33.78 -12.70 14.86
C THR A 15 -32.96 -11.47 15.21
N GLY A 16 -31.85 -11.66 15.91
CA GLY A 16 -30.88 -10.59 16.10
C GLY A 16 -30.50 -10.08 14.73
N ALA A 17 -30.89 -8.85 14.42
CA ALA A 17 -30.32 -8.14 13.30
C ALA A 17 -28.81 -8.12 13.59
N GLN A 18 -28.04 -8.89 12.84
CA GLN A 18 -26.58 -8.86 12.94
C GLN A 18 -26.14 -7.45 12.56
N ALA A 19 -25.30 -6.85 13.40
CA ALA A 19 -24.85 -5.48 13.20
C ALA A 19 -24.16 -5.33 11.84
N GLU A 20 -24.50 -4.28 11.15
CA GLU A 20 -23.84 -3.83 9.91
C GLU A 20 -22.59 -3.03 10.27
N VAL A 21 -21.57 -3.03 9.40
CA VAL A 21 -20.40 -2.16 9.58
C VAL A 21 -20.81 -0.72 9.34
N THR A 22 -20.69 0.10 10.37
CA THR A 22 -21.10 1.51 10.33
C THR A 22 -19.92 2.44 10.10
N GLU A 23 -20.20 3.67 9.67
CA GLU A 23 -19.19 4.72 9.56
C GLU A 23 -18.48 4.98 10.90
N ASP A 24 -19.21 4.94 12.02
CA ASP A 24 -18.62 5.08 13.36
C ASP A 24 -17.60 3.98 13.68
N MET A 25 -17.84 2.74 13.25
CA MET A 25 -16.86 1.65 13.38
C MET A 25 -15.61 1.90 12.54
N LEU A 26 -15.77 2.36 11.31
CA LEU A 26 -14.65 2.66 10.42
C LEU A 26 -13.80 3.83 10.96
N ALA A 27 -14.43 4.87 11.47
CA ALA A 27 -13.75 6.03 12.06
C ALA A 27 -12.99 5.69 13.36
N ASN A 28 -13.51 4.74 14.15
CA ASN A 28 -12.93 4.35 15.45
C ASN A 28 -12.11 3.06 15.42
N ASP A 29 -11.84 2.47 14.25
CA ASP A 29 -11.17 1.17 14.11
C ASP A 29 -9.82 1.11 14.85
N ALA A 30 -9.03 2.18 14.82
CA ALA A 30 -7.73 2.26 15.50
C ALA A 30 -7.80 2.04 17.02
N THR A 31 -8.96 2.21 17.63
CA THR A 31 -9.21 2.01 19.08
C THR A 31 -9.94 0.72 19.39
N MET A 32 -10.46 0.02 18.36
CA MET A 32 -11.16 -1.25 18.52
C MET A 32 -10.17 -2.39 18.67
N THR A 33 -10.48 -3.33 19.57
CA THR A 33 -9.60 -4.48 19.85
C THR A 33 -10.13 -5.80 19.32
N ASN A 34 -11.45 -5.91 19.13
CA ASN A 34 -12.12 -7.16 18.76
C ASN A 34 -12.38 -7.32 17.26
N GLN A 35 -11.96 -6.37 16.45
CA GLN A 35 -12.15 -6.35 14.99
C GLN A 35 -11.08 -5.50 14.32
N VAL A 36 -10.97 -5.63 12.99
CA VAL A 36 -10.12 -4.82 12.12
C VAL A 36 -10.94 -4.53 10.86
N VAL A 37 -11.55 -3.37 10.77
CA VAL A 37 -12.50 -3.05 9.69
C VAL A 37 -11.95 -2.08 8.63
N THR A 38 -10.70 -1.61 8.81
CA THR A 38 -10.01 -0.78 7.82
C THR A 38 -8.64 -1.35 7.47
N ASN A 39 -8.18 -1.08 6.25
CA ASN A 39 -6.77 -1.26 5.94
C ASN A 39 -5.95 -0.22 6.70
N GLY A 40 -4.84 -0.67 7.31
CA GLY A 40 -4.01 0.20 8.15
C GLY A 40 -4.40 0.19 9.62
N MET A 41 -5.41 -0.61 10.04
CA MET A 41 -5.90 -0.67 11.43
C MET A 41 -6.25 0.74 11.94
N GLY A 42 -7.08 1.44 11.18
CA GLY A 42 -7.44 2.84 11.29
C GLY A 42 -7.17 3.61 9.99
N ARG A 43 -8.00 4.60 9.64
CA ARG A 43 -7.89 5.38 8.41
C ARG A 43 -6.62 6.25 8.33
N HIS A 44 -5.96 6.49 9.47
CA HIS A 44 -4.66 7.16 9.58
C HIS A 44 -3.48 6.26 9.20
N LEU A 45 -3.72 4.96 8.94
CA LEU A 45 -2.73 3.96 8.50
C LEU A 45 -1.57 3.73 9.50
N GLN A 46 -1.77 3.94 10.80
CA GLN A 46 -0.71 3.78 11.81
C GLN A 46 -0.31 2.32 12.05
N ARG A 47 -1.18 1.36 11.73
CA ARG A 47 -0.95 -0.08 11.98
C ARG A 47 -0.53 -0.38 13.41
N TYR A 48 -1.15 0.33 14.32
CA TYR A 48 -1.00 0.22 15.77
C TYR A 48 -2.28 -0.34 16.38
N THR A 49 -2.12 -1.17 17.40
CA THR A 49 -3.24 -1.64 18.22
C THR A 49 -3.01 -1.30 19.69
N PRO A 50 -4.06 -0.90 20.44
CA PRO A 50 -3.98 -0.72 21.91
C PRO A 50 -3.93 -2.04 22.69
N LEU A 51 -3.97 -3.21 22.01
CA LEU A 51 -3.84 -4.51 22.66
C LEU A 51 -2.45 -4.71 23.28
N GLU A 52 -2.40 -5.21 24.53
CA GLU A 52 -1.17 -5.44 25.30
C GLU A 52 -1.11 -6.83 25.96
N THR A 53 -2.12 -7.68 25.73
CA THR A 53 -2.13 -9.06 26.25
C THR A 53 -0.93 -9.84 25.74
N LEU A 54 -0.59 -9.69 24.44
CA LEU A 54 0.72 -10.09 23.90
C LEU A 54 1.71 -8.96 24.16
N ASN A 55 2.82 -9.29 24.81
CA ASN A 55 3.84 -8.33 25.22
C ASN A 55 5.23 -8.94 25.20
N LYS A 56 6.25 -8.13 25.52
CA LYS A 56 7.68 -8.50 25.49
C LYS A 56 7.98 -9.75 26.35
N ASP A 57 7.29 -9.94 27.48
CA ASP A 57 7.57 -11.04 28.41
C ASP A 57 7.03 -12.39 27.92
N ASN A 58 5.87 -12.39 27.22
CA ASN A 58 5.13 -13.60 26.88
C ASN A 58 5.12 -13.98 25.39
N VAL A 59 5.50 -13.08 24.46
CA VAL A 59 5.47 -13.34 23.02
C VAL A 59 6.31 -14.55 22.61
N LYS A 60 7.36 -14.90 23.34
CA LYS A 60 8.17 -16.10 23.14
C LYS A 60 7.38 -17.42 23.24
N ASN A 61 6.19 -17.38 23.81
CA ASN A 61 5.29 -18.52 23.96
C ASN A 61 4.20 -18.57 22.88
N LEU A 62 4.24 -17.68 21.91
CA LEU A 62 3.25 -17.61 20.83
C LEU A 62 3.29 -18.89 19.99
N VAL A 63 2.13 -19.51 19.76
CA VAL A 63 1.99 -20.76 19.02
C VAL A 63 0.92 -20.64 17.94
N PRO A 64 1.01 -21.42 16.83
CA PRO A 64 -0.06 -21.48 15.85
C PRO A 64 -1.40 -21.91 16.48
N ALA A 65 -2.47 -21.17 16.23
CA ALA A 65 -3.84 -21.54 16.56
C ALA A 65 -4.44 -22.39 15.44
N TRP A 66 -4.28 -21.90 14.21
CA TRP A 66 -4.71 -22.58 12.98
C TRP A 66 -3.97 -22.02 11.77
N ALA A 67 -4.06 -22.72 10.64
CA ALA A 67 -3.60 -22.25 9.36
C ALA A 67 -4.64 -22.56 8.27
N PHE A 68 -4.73 -21.70 7.26
CA PHE A 68 -5.59 -21.86 6.10
C PHE A 68 -4.77 -21.78 4.81
N SER A 69 -4.93 -22.76 3.92
CA SER A 69 -4.32 -22.74 2.60
C SER A 69 -5.29 -22.12 1.59
N LEU A 70 -4.84 -21.12 0.83
CA LEU A 70 -5.64 -20.52 -0.23
C LEU A 70 -5.92 -21.51 -1.37
N GLY A 71 -5.19 -22.62 -1.42
CA GLY A 71 -5.37 -23.68 -2.42
C GLY A 71 -5.09 -23.21 -3.85
N GLY A 72 -5.36 -24.10 -4.82
CA GLY A 72 -5.25 -23.78 -6.25
C GLY A 72 -3.81 -23.72 -6.77
N GLU A 73 -3.71 -23.60 -8.09
CA GLU A 73 -2.43 -23.44 -8.79
C GLU A 73 -1.98 -21.97 -8.80
N LYS A 74 -0.68 -21.76 -8.80
CA LYS A 74 -0.04 -20.45 -9.03
C LYS A 74 -0.35 -19.37 -7.99
N GLN A 75 -0.58 -19.76 -6.75
CA GLN A 75 -0.68 -18.81 -5.65
C GLN A 75 0.69 -18.17 -5.39
N ARG A 76 0.76 -16.83 -5.43
CA ARG A 76 1.97 -16.05 -5.19
C ARG A 76 1.66 -14.57 -4.98
N GLY A 77 2.55 -13.82 -4.36
CA GLY A 77 2.39 -12.39 -4.17
C GLY A 77 1.22 -12.06 -3.25
N GLN A 78 1.17 -12.68 -2.08
CA GLN A 78 0.07 -12.51 -1.11
C GLN A 78 0.28 -11.23 -0.29
N GLU A 79 -0.06 -10.07 -0.87
CA GLU A 79 0.19 -8.73 -0.30
C GLU A 79 -0.95 -8.19 0.58
N THR A 80 -1.98 -8.99 0.81
CA THR A 80 -3.21 -8.57 1.50
C THR A 80 -3.00 -8.25 2.97
N GLN A 81 -3.80 -7.29 3.49
CA GLN A 81 -4.10 -7.16 4.91
C GLN A 81 -5.46 -7.81 5.19
N PRO A 82 -5.59 -8.72 6.15
CA PRO A 82 -6.87 -9.24 6.58
C PRO A 82 -7.80 -8.16 7.16
N ILE A 83 -9.09 -8.23 6.84
CA ILE A 83 -10.18 -7.50 7.51
C ILE A 83 -10.92 -8.48 8.39
N ILE A 84 -11.28 -8.08 9.61
CA ILE A 84 -11.93 -8.97 10.59
C ILE A 84 -13.15 -8.27 11.14
N TYR A 85 -14.31 -8.92 10.97
CA TYR A 85 -15.57 -8.41 11.50
C TYR A 85 -16.56 -9.55 11.75
N ASP A 86 -17.25 -9.51 12.89
CA ASP A 86 -18.34 -10.43 13.26
C ASP A 86 -17.92 -11.92 13.17
N GLY A 87 -16.69 -12.23 13.63
CA GLY A 87 -16.14 -13.58 13.61
C GLY A 87 -15.70 -14.09 12.23
N ILE A 88 -15.67 -13.24 11.22
CA ILE A 88 -15.25 -13.57 9.86
C ILE A 88 -14.01 -12.76 9.49
N MET A 89 -13.01 -13.43 8.93
CA MET A 89 -11.83 -12.80 8.33
C MET A 89 -11.95 -12.81 6.82
N TYR A 90 -11.73 -11.67 6.18
CA TYR A 90 -11.73 -11.51 4.74
C TYR A 90 -10.33 -11.24 4.26
N ILE A 91 -9.86 -12.03 3.30
CA ILE A 91 -8.55 -11.85 2.66
C ILE A 91 -8.68 -11.91 1.14
N THR A 92 -7.94 -11.06 0.46
CA THR A 92 -7.76 -11.16 -0.98
C THR A 92 -6.55 -12.04 -1.30
N GLY A 93 -6.53 -12.65 -2.46
CA GLY A 93 -5.44 -13.49 -2.93
C GLY A 93 -5.13 -13.25 -4.40
N SER A 94 -4.17 -13.98 -4.91
CA SER A 94 -3.74 -13.91 -6.31
C SER A 94 -4.90 -14.05 -7.28
N TYR A 95 -4.79 -13.37 -8.43
CA TYR A 95 -5.80 -13.40 -9.50
C TYR A 95 -7.17 -12.84 -9.09
N SER A 96 -7.20 -11.86 -8.18
CA SER A 96 -8.43 -11.21 -7.72
C SER A 96 -9.44 -12.20 -7.13
N ARG A 97 -8.97 -13.08 -6.27
CA ARG A 97 -9.81 -13.93 -5.42
C ARG A 97 -10.04 -13.26 -4.08
N LEU A 98 -11.17 -13.58 -3.44
CA LEU A 98 -11.50 -13.17 -2.08
C LEU A 98 -12.05 -14.36 -1.31
N TYR A 99 -11.59 -14.51 -0.07
CA TYR A 99 -11.95 -15.60 0.83
C TYR A 99 -12.54 -15.05 2.11
N ALA A 100 -13.60 -15.68 2.61
CA ALA A 100 -14.13 -15.47 3.95
C ALA A 100 -13.85 -16.70 4.81
N ILE A 101 -13.27 -16.48 5.98
CA ILE A 101 -12.73 -17.52 6.86
C ILE A 101 -13.29 -17.29 8.26
N ASP A 102 -13.78 -18.36 8.89
CA ASP A 102 -14.17 -18.34 10.30
C ASP A 102 -12.92 -18.15 11.18
N VAL A 103 -12.87 -17.07 11.96
CA VAL A 103 -11.67 -16.69 12.73
C VAL A 103 -11.36 -17.64 13.89
N THR A 104 -12.35 -18.40 14.36
CA THR A 104 -12.20 -19.36 15.47
C THR A 104 -11.56 -20.66 15.00
N THR A 105 -11.95 -21.12 13.80
CA THR A 105 -11.60 -22.46 13.30
C THR A 105 -10.63 -22.46 12.13
N GLY A 106 -10.43 -21.33 11.46
CA GLY A 106 -9.66 -21.23 10.22
C GLY A 106 -10.33 -21.89 9.01
N LYS A 107 -11.64 -22.20 9.08
CA LYS A 107 -12.39 -22.85 7.98
C LYS A 107 -12.90 -21.80 7.00
N GLU A 108 -12.80 -22.13 5.71
CA GLU A 108 -13.44 -21.36 4.65
C GLU A 108 -14.96 -21.38 4.82
N LEU A 109 -15.58 -20.21 4.78
CA LEU A 109 -17.03 -20.04 4.75
C LEU A 109 -17.50 -19.93 3.30
N TRP A 110 -16.82 -19.11 2.52
CA TRP A 110 -17.04 -18.95 1.08
C TRP A 110 -15.81 -18.37 0.39
N GLN A 111 -15.76 -18.51 -0.94
CA GLN A 111 -14.73 -17.96 -1.82
C GLN A 111 -15.38 -17.32 -3.04
N TYR A 112 -14.84 -16.19 -3.48
CA TYR A 112 -15.15 -15.56 -4.75
C TYR A 112 -13.94 -15.59 -5.69
N ASP A 113 -14.17 -15.92 -6.97
CA ASP A 113 -13.17 -15.87 -8.04
C ASP A 113 -13.67 -14.87 -9.10
N ALA A 114 -12.89 -13.82 -9.39
CA ALA A 114 -13.22 -12.79 -10.36
C ALA A 114 -13.30 -13.31 -11.80
N ARG A 115 -12.76 -14.50 -12.07
CA ARG A 115 -12.71 -15.14 -13.41
C ARG A 115 -12.11 -14.18 -14.43
N LEU A 116 -10.84 -13.84 -14.22
CA LEU A 116 -10.11 -12.90 -15.06
C LEU A 116 -10.04 -13.40 -16.51
N PRO A 117 -10.01 -12.49 -17.50
CA PRO A 117 -9.78 -12.84 -18.89
C PRO A 117 -8.47 -13.60 -19.08
N GLU A 118 -8.46 -14.57 -20.01
CA GLU A 118 -7.24 -15.28 -20.38
C GLU A 118 -6.21 -14.31 -20.97
N GLY A 119 -4.93 -14.50 -20.59
CA GLY A 119 -3.82 -13.68 -21.11
C GLY A 119 -3.75 -12.27 -20.51
N ILE A 120 -4.43 -12.01 -19.37
CA ILE A 120 -4.27 -10.75 -18.64
C ILE A 120 -2.82 -10.61 -18.15
N LEU A 121 -2.23 -9.45 -18.40
CA LEU A 121 -0.85 -9.11 -18.03
C LEU A 121 -0.85 -7.81 -17.23
N PRO A 122 -1.15 -7.85 -15.93
CA PRO A 122 -0.97 -6.67 -15.08
C PRO A 122 0.53 -6.42 -14.87
N CYS A 123 0.91 -5.17 -14.60
CA CYS A 123 2.23 -4.89 -14.05
C CYS A 123 2.42 -5.62 -12.71
N CYS A 124 3.64 -5.97 -12.40
CA CYS A 124 4.09 -6.25 -11.03
C CYS A 124 3.39 -7.44 -10.33
N ASP A 125 3.02 -8.47 -11.09
CA ASP A 125 2.39 -9.72 -10.66
C ASP A 125 0.86 -9.66 -10.47
N VAL A 126 0.28 -10.80 -10.08
CA VAL A 126 -1.16 -11.03 -9.96
C VAL A 126 -1.68 -10.75 -8.55
N ILE A 127 -1.17 -9.70 -7.95
CA ILE A 127 -1.33 -9.33 -6.55
C ILE A 127 -2.68 -8.63 -6.26
N ASN A 128 -3.06 -8.62 -4.99
CA ASN A 128 -4.10 -7.76 -4.43
C ASN A 128 -3.78 -7.46 -2.97
N ARG A 129 -3.99 -6.20 -2.52
CA ARG A 129 -3.55 -5.72 -1.20
C ARG A 129 -4.64 -5.65 -0.15
N GLY A 130 -5.86 -6.08 -0.49
CA GLY A 130 -6.94 -6.16 0.48
C GLY A 130 -8.30 -5.71 -0.05
N ALA A 131 -9.27 -5.72 0.86
CA ALA A 131 -10.64 -5.31 0.62
C ALA A 131 -11.04 -4.21 1.61
N ALA A 132 -12.14 -3.51 1.33
CA ALA A 132 -12.85 -2.66 2.27
C ALA A 132 -14.14 -3.35 2.71
N ILE A 133 -14.70 -2.92 3.84
CA ILE A 133 -15.97 -3.43 4.38
C ILE A 133 -16.87 -2.25 4.76
N HIS A 134 -18.16 -2.33 4.43
CA HIS A 134 -19.16 -1.36 4.81
C HIS A 134 -20.57 -1.98 4.76
N GLY A 135 -21.39 -1.74 5.77
CA GLY A 135 -22.73 -2.33 5.87
C GLY A 135 -22.67 -3.85 5.84
N ASP A 136 -23.32 -4.42 4.85
CA ASP A 136 -23.34 -5.86 4.55
C ASP A 136 -22.36 -6.27 3.43
N LYS A 137 -21.46 -5.37 3.01
CA LYS A 137 -20.62 -5.52 1.82
C LYS A 137 -19.14 -5.68 2.14
N VAL A 138 -18.45 -6.52 1.35
CA VAL A 138 -16.99 -6.54 1.20
C VAL A 138 -16.67 -6.10 -0.23
N ILE A 139 -15.79 -5.10 -0.39
CA ILE A 139 -15.53 -4.42 -1.66
C ILE A 139 -14.05 -4.51 -2.01
N PHE A 140 -13.72 -4.90 -3.22
CA PHE A 140 -12.32 -4.98 -3.67
C PHE A 140 -12.17 -4.71 -5.17
N GLY A 141 -10.96 -4.29 -5.55
CA GLY A 141 -10.58 -4.08 -6.94
C GLY A 141 -10.09 -5.36 -7.62
N THR A 142 -10.19 -5.43 -8.95
CA THR A 142 -9.72 -6.58 -9.74
C THR A 142 -8.71 -6.19 -10.81
N LEU A 143 -7.89 -7.15 -11.23
CA LEU A 143 -6.84 -6.95 -12.23
C LEU A 143 -7.39 -6.64 -13.64
N ASP A 144 -8.64 -6.98 -13.93
CA ASP A 144 -9.32 -6.61 -15.17
C ASP A 144 -10.14 -5.32 -15.07
N ALA A 145 -9.73 -4.45 -14.15
CA ALA A 145 -10.27 -3.11 -13.94
C ALA A 145 -11.76 -3.07 -13.59
N ARG A 146 -12.20 -3.93 -12.68
CA ARG A 146 -13.53 -3.88 -12.05
C ARG A 146 -13.43 -3.55 -10.58
N LEU A 147 -14.45 -2.92 -10.03
CA LEU A 147 -14.73 -2.85 -8.61
C LEU A 147 -15.92 -3.77 -8.31
N VAL A 148 -15.81 -4.58 -7.25
CA VAL A 148 -16.77 -5.64 -6.92
C VAL A 148 -17.18 -5.52 -5.47
N ALA A 149 -18.47 -5.48 -5.20
CA ALA A 149 -19.05 -5.59 -3.87
C ALA A 149 -19.78 -6.94 -3.72
N LEU A 150 -19.43 -7.66 -2.68
CA LEU A 150 -20.02 -8.95 -2.33
C LEU A 150 -20.78 -8.84 -1.02
N ASP A 151 -21.84 -9.60 -0.89
CA ASP A 151 -22.47 -9.84 0.41
C ASP A 151 -21.44 -10.52 1.32
N ARG A 152 -21.15 -9.92 2.47
CA ARG A 152 -20.08 -10.38 3.38
C ARG A 152 -20.33 -11.75 3.99
N LYS A 153 -21.59 -12.23 4.03
CA LYS A 153 -21.96 -13.52 4.62
C LYS A 153 -22.00 -14.64 3.60
N THR A 154 -22.41 -14.35 2.37
CA THR A 154 -22.65 -15.36 1.33
C THR A 154 -21.63 -15.37 0.22
N GLY A 155 -20.92 -14.26 0.01
CA GLY A 155 -20.02 -14.07 -1.15
C GLY A 155 -20.75 -13.80 -2.46
N ASP A 156 -22.07 -13.60 -2.43
CA ASP A 156 -22.87 -13.27 -3.61
C ASP A 156 -22.56 -11.84 -4.06
N VAL A 157 -22.55 -11.61 -5.39
CA VAL A 157 -22.31 -10.28 -5.95
C VAL A 157 -23.53 -9.39 -5.73
N ILE A 158 -23.34 -8.29 -4.99
CA ILE A 158 -24.34 -7.22 -4.82
C ILE A 158 -24.28 -6.29 -6.04
N TRP A 159 -23.07 -5.78 -6.33
CA TRP A 159 -22.83 -5.01 -7.55
C TRP A 159 -21.40 -5.24 -8.07
N ARG A 160 -21.19 -4.96 -9.35
CA ARG A 160 -19.90 -5.12 -10.01
C ARG A 160 -19.83 -4.24 -11.23
N ASP A 161 -18.89 -3.29 -11.21
CA ASP A 161 -18.70 -2.34 -12.29
C ASP A 161 -17.34 -2.46 -12.96
N LYS A 162 -17.34 -2.35 -14.29
CA LYS A 162 -16.11 -2.14 -15.04
C LYS A 162 -15.79 -0.64 -14.99
N ILE A 163 -14.69 -0.29 -14.32
CA ILE A 163 -14.34 1.10 -14.02
C ILE A 163 -13.23 1.65 -14.91
N ALA A 164 -12.52 0.80 -15.66
CA ALA A 164 -11.54 1.22 -16.66
C ALA A 164 -11.31 0.16 -17.75
N ASP A 165 -10.44 0.44 -18.71
CA ASP A 165 -10.08 -0.49 -19.80
C ASP A 165 -8.77 -1.23 -19.49
N TYR A 166 -8.87 -2.45 -18.95
CA TYR A 166 -7.68 -3.27 -18.66
C TYR A 166 -6.78 -3.54 -19.88
N LYS A 167 -7.34 -3.49 -21.10
CA LYS A 167 -6.54 -3.65 -22.34
C LYS A 167 -5.67 -2.43 -22.65
N ALA A 168 -5.95 -1.31 -22.02
CA ALA A 168 -5.08 -0.14 -22.06
C ALA A 168 -3.96 -0.20 -21.02
N GLY A 169 -4.04 -1.10 -20.05
CA GLY A 169 -3.09 -1.27 -18.96
C GLY A 169 -3.66 -1.02 -17.57
N TYR A 170 -4.92 -0.57 -17.44
CA TYR A 170 -5.52 -0.32 -16.13
C TYR A 170 -5.75 -1.61 -15.34
N SER A 171 -5.44 -1.58 -14.06
CA SER A 171 -5.80 -2.60 -13.08
C SER A 171 -6.02 -1.97 -11.70
N TYR A 172 -6.64 -2.72 -10.77
CA TYR A 172 -6.91 -2.25 -9.42
C TYR A 172 -6.37 -3.26 -8.42
N THR A 173 -5.29 -2.89 -7.73
CA THR A 173 -4.53 -3.75 -6.83
C THR A 173 -4.57 -3.28 -5.38
N ALA A 174 -4.98 -2.03 -5.13
CA ALA A 174 -5.11 -1.46 -3.80
C ALA A 174 -6.36 -1.96 -3.08
N ALA A 175 -6.32 -1.96 -1.75
CA ALA A 175 -7.51 -1.99 -0.94
C ALA A 175 -8.26 -0.65 -1.09
N PRO A 176 -9.57 -0.65 -1.40
CA PRO A 176 -10.35 0.58 -1.42
C PRO A 176 -10.46 1.22 -0.03
N LEU A 177 -10.64 2.53 0.02
CA LEU A 177 -10.93 3.28 1.23
C LEU A 177 -12.43 3.63 1.28
N VAL A 178 -13.08 3.43 2.43
CA VAL A 178 -14.48 3.85 2.63
C VAL A 178 -14.53 5.06 3.56
N VAL A 179 -15.25 6.12 3.13
CA VAL A 179 -15.50 7.34 3.91
C VAL A 179 -16.95 7.76 3.70
N GLY A 180 -17.76 7.73 4.75
CA GLY A 180 -19.21 7.95 4.62
C GLY A 180 -19.84 6.97 3.63
N ASP A 181 -20.59 7.51 2.67
CA ASP A 181 -21.25 6.73 1.61
C ASP A 181 -20.35 6.49 0.38
N LEU A 182 -19.07 6.83 0.46
CA LEU A 182 -18.13 6.71 -0.65
C LEU A 182 -17.18 5.53 -0.49
N VAL A 183 -16.98 4.77 -1.56
CA VAL A 183 -15.82 3.89 -1.74
C VAL A 183 -14.88 4.54 -2.73
N VAL A 184 -13.63 4.79 -2.27
CA VAL A 184 -12.60 5.54 -3.00
C VAL A 184 -11.47 4.60 -3.39
N THR A 185 -11.05 4.66 -4.65
CA THR A 185 -9.97 3.82 -5.17
C THR A 185 -9.14 4.55 -6.21
N GLY A 186 -7.85 4.27 -6.23
CA GLY A 186 -6.95 4.66 -7.29
C GLY A 186 -6.72 3.51 -8.29
N ASN A 187 -5.96 3.77 -9.35
CA ASN A 187 -5.68 2.80 -10.40
C ASN A 187 -4.19 2.48 -10.54
N SER A 188 -3.87 1.26 -10.98
CA SER A 188 -2.53 0.81 -11.38
C SER A 188 -2.38 0.85 -12.89
N GLY A 189 -1.13 0.86 -13.38
CA GLY A 189 -0.79 0.70 -14.80
C GLY A 189 -0.03 1.88 -15.41
N GLY A 190 0.62 2.72 -14.61
CA GLY A 190 1.42 3.86 -15.09
C GLY A 190 2.46 3.46 -16.13
N GLU A 191 3.08 2.29 -15.99
CA GLU A 191 4.06 1.70 -16.90
C GLU A 191 3.52 1.38 -18.31
N PHE A 192 2.21 1.42 -18.49
CA PHE A 192 1.57 1.28 -19.81
C PHE A 192 1.19 2.64 -20.42
N GLY A 193 1.58 3.76 -19.80
CA GLY A 193 1.26 5.11 -20.26
C GLY A 193 -0.23 5.43 -20.13
N ILE A 194 -0.92 4.87 -19.14
CA ILE A 194 -2.24 5.36 -18.71
C ILE A 194 -2.03 6.53 -17.75
N VAL A 195 -3.01 7.37 -17.56
CA VAL A 195 -2.97 8.44 -16.57
C VAL A 195 -3.63 7.98 -15.28
N GLY A 196 -2.97 8.30 -14.16
CA GLY A 196 -3.46 8.02 -12.82
C GLY A 196 -4.72 8.81 -12.50
N GLU A 197 -5.63 8.18 -11.76
CA GLU A 197 -6.85 8.80 -11.28
C GLU A 197 -7.29 8.23 -9.94
N VAL A 198 -8.00 9.03 -9.16
CA VAL A 198 -8.75 8.60 -7.98
C VAL A 198 -10.23 8.71 -8.31
N GLN A 199 -10.99 7.65 -8.04
CA GLN A 199 -12.45 7.63 -8.22
C GLN A 199 -13.15 7.44 -6.88
N ALA A 200 -14.21 8.21 -6.63
CA ALA A 200 -15.18 7.95 -5.58
C ALA A 200 -16.48 7.44 -6.16
N ARG A 201 -17.01 6.39 -5.57
CA ARG A 201 -18.25 5.75 -5.98
C ARG A 201 -19.17 5.58 -4.79
N ASN A 202 -20.46 5.58 -5.03
CA ASN A 202 -21.44 5.28 -4.00
C ASN A 202 -21.26 3.83 -3.52
N VAL A 203 -21.09 3.62 -2.21
CA VAL A 203 -20.80 2.31 -1.62
C VAL A 203 -21.96 1.33 -1.78
N GLU A 204 -23.22 1.83 -1.89
CA GLU A 204 -24.42 0.98 -1.96
C GLU A 204 -24.63 0.34 -3.33
N ASN A 205 -24.34 1.08 -4.42
CA ASN A 205 -24.67 0.65 -5.77
C ASN A 205 -23.54 0.72 -6.79
N GLY A 206 -22.36 1.25 -6.40
CA GLY A 206 -21.20 1.37 -7.29
C GLY A 206 -21.23 2.57 -8.24
N ASP A 207 -22.29 3.39 -8.23
CA ASP A 207 -22.41 4.54 -9.12
C ASP A 207 -21.26 5.53 -8.93
N LEU A 208 -20.71 6.03 -10.04
CA LEU A 208 -19.64 7.02 -10.01
C LEU A 208 -20.16 8.35 -9.43
N VAL A 209 -19.45 8.88 -8.42
CA VAL A 209 -19.73 10.19 -7.82
C VAL A 209 -18.82 11.23 -8.42
N TRP A 210 -17.50 10.99 -8.40
CA TRP A 210 -16.51 11.85 -9.04
C TRP A 210 -15.25 11.06 -9.46
N THR A 211 -14.50 11.62 -10.39
CA THR A 211 -13.16 11.18 -10.78
C THR A 211 -12.20 12.34 -10.70
N ARG A 212 -11.03 12.14 -10.08
CA ARG A 212 -9.91 13.09 -10.04
C ARG A 212 -8.73 12.52 -10.82
N PRO A 213 -8.46 12.97 -12.05
CA PRO A 213 -7.21 12.69 -12.73
C PRO A 213 -6.02 13.31 -11.99
N VAL A 214 -4.89 12.59 -11.90
CA VAL A 214 -3.64 13.11 -11.34
C VAL A 214 -3.07 14.21 -12.24
N ILE A 215 -3.21 14.04 -13.56
CA ILE A 215 -2.81 15.02 -14.55
C ILE A 215 -4.10 15.59 -15.15
N GLU A 216 -4.44 16.84 -14.80
CA GLU A 216 -5.62 17.51 -15.33
C GLU A 216 -5.57 17.65 -16.85
N GLY A 217 -6.74 17.67 -17.49
CA GLY A 217 -6.88 17.69 -18.95
C GLY A 217 -6.87 16.31 -19.58
N HIS A 218 -6.40 15.29 -18.88
CA HIS A 218 -6.62 13.92 -19.30
C HIS A 218 -8.03 13.48 -18.96
N MET A 219 -8.67 12.66 -19.77
CA MET A 219 -10.04 12.15 -19.57
C MET A 219 -11.19 13.17 -19.69
N GLY A 220 -10.94 14.45 -19.84
CA GLY A 220 -11.91 15.45 -20.28
C GLY A 220 -12.97 15.88 -19.29
N THR A 221 -13.24 15.15 -18.20
CA THR A 221 -14.36 15.52 -17.32
C THR A 221 -14.06 15.30 -15.84
N LEU A 222 -13.92 16.39 -15.10
CA LEU A 222 -14.11 16.39 -13.66
C LEU A 222 -15.59 16.75 -13.43
N ASN A 223 -16.32 15.92 -12.70
CA ASN A 223 -17.76 16.16 -12.39
C ASN A 223 -18.65 16.44 -13.60
N GLY A 224 -18.30 15.89 -14.79
CA GLY A 224 -19.07 16.07 -16.02
C GLY A 224 -18.74 17.32 -16.84
N GLU A 225 -17.74 18.12 -16.41
CA GLU A 225 -17.23 19.27 -17.15
C GLU A 225 -15.90 18.93 -17.83
N GLU A 226 -15.69 19.41 -19.05
CA GLU A 226 -14.39 19.28 -19.73
C GLU A 226 -13.33 20.05 -18.95
N SER A 227 -12.36 19.29 -18.39
CA SER A 227 -11.18 19.86 -17.76
C SER A 227 -10.12 20.11 -18.82
N THR A 228 -9.55 21.30 -18.82
CA THR A 228 -8.41 21.66 -19.67
C THR A 228 -7.20 21.89 -18.80
N MET A 229 -6.04 21.37 -19.23
CA MET A 229 -4.77 21.68 -18.55
C MET A 229 -4.54 23.19 -18.54
N THR A 230 -4.51 23.79 -17.37
CA THR A 230 -4.38 25.24 -17.17
C THR A 230 -3.26 25.58 -16.20
N GLY A 231 -2.76 26.81 -16.27
CA GLY A 231 -1.87 27.40 -15.29
C GLY A 231 -0.58 26.60 -15.04
N GLU A 232 -0.35 26.27 -13.79
CA GLU A 232 0.88 25.65 -13.29
C GLU A 232 1.12 24.26 -13.90
N LEU A 233 0.09 23.42 -14.00
CA LEU A 233 0.19 22.08 -14.59
C LEU A 233 0.69 22.13 -16.03
N ASN A 234 0.12 23.00 -16.85
CA ASN A 234 0.51 23.17 -18.24
C ASN A 234 1.98 23.65 -18.37
N ALA A 235 2.47 24.43 -17.39
CA ALA A 235 3.86 24.88 -17.38
C ALA A 235 4.86 23.74 -17.11
N THR A 236 4.42 22.64 -16.48
CA THR A 236 5.28 21.51 -16.08
C THR A 236 5.22 20.33 -17.05
N TRP A 237 4.35 20.36 -18.07
CA TRP A 237 4.18 19.31 -19.07
C TRP A 237 4.45 19.83 -20.49
N PRO A 238 5.63 19.60 -21.07
CA PRO A 238 5.92 20.02 -22.43
C PRO A 238 5.08 19.27 -23.48
N GLY A 239 4.45 20.00 -24.37
CA GLY A 239 3.69 19.43 -25.49
C GLY A 239 2.52 18.54 -25.05
N ASP A 240 2.40 17.37 -25.69
CA ASP A 240 1.29 16.43 -25.50
C ASP A 240 1.64 15.23 -24.61
N MET A 241 2.80 15.23 -23.95
CA MET A 241 3.28 14.09 -23.15
C MET A 241 2.36 13.76 -21.95
N TRP A 242 1.66 14.76 -21.43
CA TRP A 242 0.65 14.58 -20.39
C TRP A 242 -0.46 13.57 -20.76
N LYS A 243 -0.75 13.36 -22.05
CA LYS A 243 -1.78 12.43 -22.52
C LYS A 243 -1.49 10.97 -22.19
N THR A 244 -0.23 10.63 -21.98
CA THR A 244 0.26 9.30 -21.60
C THR A 244 1.17 9.40 -20.39
N GLY A 245 0.90 10.36 -19.52
CA GLY A 245 1.85 10.87 -18.52
C GLY A 245 2.04 10.05 -17.26
N GLY A 246 1.34 8.91 -17.08
CA GLY A 246 1.52 8.09 -15.86
C GLY A 246 0.85 8.70 -14.63
N GLY A 247 1.54 8.72 -13.49
CA GLY A 247 1.01 9.24 -12.23
C GLY A 247 -0.01 8.30 -11.57
N ALA A 248 0.10 6.98 -11.77
CA ALA A 248 -0.87 6.01 -11.27
C ALA A 248 -0.96 6.00 -9.74
N THR A 249 -2.18 5.94 -9.19
CA THR A 249 -2.49 5.98 -7.76
C THR A 249 -2.73 4.56 -7.23
N TRP A 250 -1.74 3.68 -7.40
CA TRP A 250 -1.91 2.24 -7.27
C TRP A 250 -1.83 1.69 -5.82
N LEU A 251 -1.65 2.54 -4.82
CA LEU A 251 -1.85 2.22 -3.40
C LEU A 251 -3.15 2.83 -2.87
N GLY A 252 -3.65 2.27 -1.76
CA GLY A 252 -4.78 2.83 -1.03
C GLY A 252 -4.42 4.15 -0.36
N GLY A 253 -5.39 5.05 -0.29
CA GLY A 253 -5.25 6.33 0.41
C GLY A 253 -5.48 6.22 1.92
N SER A 254 -5.15 7.28 2.64
CA SER A 254 -5.58 7.56 4.00
C SER A 254 -6.68 8.63 4.02
N TYR A 255 -7.35 8.75 5.14
CA TYR A 255 -8.32 9.81 5.38
C TYR A 255 -8.06 10.45 6.74
N ASP A 256 -7.94 11.76 6.71
CA ASP A 256 -7.80 12.56 7.93
C ASP A 256 -9.12 13.26 8.24
N GLU A 257 -9.79 12.80 9.28
CA GLU A 257 -11.07 13.31 9.73
C GLU A 257 -10.99 14.76 10.23
N ARG A 258 -9.84 15.19 10.76
CA ARG A 258 -9.68 16.54 11.31
C ARG A 258 -9.64 17.61 10.22
N THR A 259 -9.08 17.30 9.07
CA THR A 259 -9.00 18.21 7.92
C THR A 259 -10.01 17.88 6.83
N ASP A 260 -10.80 16.82 7.00
CA ASP A 260 -11.73 16.27 6.02
C ASP A 260 -11.02 16.07 4.65
N THR A 261 -9.91 15.32 4.66
CA THR A 261 -9.04 15.19 3.50
C THR A 261 -8.72 13.74 3.20
N LEU A 262 -9.01 13.30 1.97
CA LEU A 262 -8.46 12.08 1.40
C LEU A 262 -7.03 12.35 0.96
N ILE A 263 -6.08 11.47 1.31
CA ILE A 263 -4.67 11.65 0.97
C ILE A 263 -4.21 10.46 0.14
N PHE A 264 -3.79 10.73 -1.09
CA PHE A 264 -3.28 9.72 -2.03
C PHE A 264 -1.87 10.06 -2.49
N GLY A 265 -1.08 9.04 -2.78
CA GLY A 265 0.16 9.18 -3.50
C GLY A 265 -0.06 8.98 -5.00
N ALA A 266 0.64 9.76 -5.80
CA ALA A 266 0.68 9.66 -7.25
C ALA A 266 2.02 9.09 -7.72
N GLY A 267 1.99 8.11 -8.61
CA GLY A 267 3.17 7.42 -9.11
C GLY A 267 4.05 8.25 -10.03
N ASN A 268 5.08 7.61 -10.54
CA ASN A 268 6.02 8.21 -11.46
C ASN A 268 5.35 8.70 -12.76
N PRO A 269 5.89 9.74 -13.40
CA PRO A 269 5.47 10.13 -14.74
C PRO A 269 5.98 9.14 -15.80
N ALA A 270 5.23 8.97 -16.90
CA ALA A 270 5.58 8.10 -18.01
C ALA A 270 5.91 8.90 -19.30
N PRO A 271 6.87 8.38 -20.11
CA PRO A 271 7.80 7.30 -19.83
C PRO A 271 8.85 7.69 -18.77
N TRP A 272 9.60 6.73 -18.19
CA TRP A 272 10.69 7.03 -17.24
C TRP A 272 11.78 7.91 -17.86
N ASN A 273 12.00 7.78 -19.18
CA ASN A 273 12.92 8.62 -19.94
C ASN A 273 12.50 10.11 -19.90
N SER A 274 13.03 10.83 -18.93
CA SER A 274 12.75 12.26 -18.71
C SER A 274 13.18 13.15 -19.88
N TRP A 275 14.24 12.82 -20.60
CA TRP A 275 14.70 13.56 -21.78
C TRP A 275 13.67 13.53 -22.91
N LEU A 276 13.01 12.38 -23.11
CA LEU A 276 11.93 12.26 -24.08
C LEU A 276 10.67 12.99 -23.60
N ARG A 277 10.31 12.77 -22.34
CA ARG A 277 9.09 13.35 -21.74
C ARG A 277 9.13 14.87 -21.63
N ASN A 278 10.29 15.43 -21.29
CA ASN A 278 10.47 16.85 -20.99
C ASN A 278 11.15 17.67 -22.09
N ALA A 279 11.27 17.11 -23.29
CA ALA A 279 11.89 17.78 -24.43
C ALA A 279 13.29 18.41 -24.11
N GLY A 280 14.13 17.69 -23.35
CA GLY A 280 15.49 18.09 -23.00
C GLY A 280 15.79 18.18 -21.50
N ASP A 281 14.88 17.78 -20.65
CA ASP A 281 15.08 17.55 -19.21
C ASP A 281 15.81 18.66 -18.46
N LYS A 282 15.26 19.87 -18.50
CA LYS A 282 15.82 21.05 -17.83
C LYS A 282 15.42 21.12 -16.36
N ASN A 283 16.34 21.59 -15.52
CA ASN A 283 16.07 21.88 -14.11
C ASN A 283 15.57 23.33 -13.92
N ASP A 284 14.45 23.67 -14.56
CA ASP A 284 13.83 24.99 -14.51
C ASP A 284 12.34 24.97 -14.14
N GLY A 285 11.86 23.79 -13.68
CA GLY A 285 10.45 23.53 -13.34
C GLY A 285 9.58 23.13 -14.52
N SER A 286 10.02 23.35 -15.78
CA SER A 286 9.21 23.03 -16.97
C SER A 286 9.00 21.52 -17.19
N GLY A 287 9.77 20.67 -16.52
CA GLY A 287 9.70 19.22 -16.58
C GLY A 287 9.33 18.56 -15.25
N ASP A 288 8.75 19.27 -14.30
CA ASP A 288 8.39 18.71 -12.99
C ASP A 288 7.21 17.75 -13.07
N ASN A 289 6.38 17.83 -14.11
CA ASN A 289 5.29 16.88 -14.42
C ASN A 289 4.25 16.70 -13.31
N LEU A 290 3.70 17.80 -12.81
CA LEU A 290 2.66 17.80 -11.77
C LEU A 290 1.39 17.06 -12.24
N TYR A 291 0.74 16.27 -11.39
CA TYR A 291 1.10 15.92 -10.00
C TYR A 291 1.72 14.52 -9.89
N ALA A 292 2.45 14.02 -10.89
CA ALA A 292 3.19 12.77 -10.77
C ALA A 292 4.24 12.86 -9.64
N ALA A 293 4.62 11.71 -9.05
CA ALA A 293 5.56 11.60 -7.93
C ALA A 293 5.25 12.55 -6.76
N SER A 294 3.95 12.65 -6.40
CA SER A 294 3.45 13.60 -5.41
C SER A 294 2.54 12.96 -4.37
N ARG A 295 2.35 13.65 -3.27
CA ARG A 295 1.24 13.44 -2.33
C ARG A 295 0.17 14.48 -2.63
N ILE A 296 -1.09 14.05 -2.72
CA ILE A 296 -2.23 14.91 -3.03
C ILE A 296 -3.31 14.78 -1.96
N GLY A 297 -3.72 15.92 -1.40
CA GLY A 297 -4.86 16.02 -0.51
C GLY A 297 -6.11 16.37 -1.33
N ILE A 298 -7.17 15.57 -1.22
CA ILE A 298 -8.37 15.64 -2.04
C ILE A 298 -9.60 15.89 -1.15
N ASP A 299 -10.47 16.78 -1.57
CA ASP A 299 -11.78 16.99 -0.94
C ASP A 299 -12.69 15.78 -1.24
N PRO A 300 -13.18 15.04 -0.21
CA PRO A 300 -13.99 13.85 -0.42
C PRO A 300 -15.34 14.15 -1.10
N SER A 301 -15.86 15.36 -0.96
CA SER A 301 -17.18 15.73 -1.47
C SER A 301 -17.24 15.91 -2.99
N ASN A 302 -16.12 16.32 -3.62
CA ASN A 302 -16.11 16.74 -5.03
C ASN A 302 -14.87 16.29 -5.82
N GLY A 303 -13.85 15.74 -5.15
CA GLY A 303 -12.61 15.31 -5.78
C GLY A 303 -11.62 16.44 -6.12
N GLU A 304 -11.81 17.65 -5.62
CA GLU A 304 -10.87 18.75 -5.83
C GLU A 304 -9.60 18.58 -5.01
N ILE A 305 -8.44 18.91 -5.60
CA ILE A 305 -7.16 18.89 -4.90
C ILE A 305 -7.10 20.11 -3.98
N LYS A 306 -6.99 19.86 -2.66
CA LYS A 306 -6.83 20.88 -1.62
C LYS A 306 -5.39 21.35 -1.52
N TRP A 307 -4.45 20.43 -1.67
CA TRP A 307 -3.01 20.66 -1.61
C TRP A 307 -2.23 19.53 -2.30
N HIS A 308 -0.99 19.79 -2.63
CA HIS A 308 -0.04 18.77 -3.09
C HIS A 308 1.36 19.03 -2.56
N TYR A 309 2.16 17.96 -2.47
CA TYR A 309 3.59 18.02 -2.20
C TYR A 309 4.30 17.02 -3.12
N GLN A 310 5.22 17.52 -3.98
CA GLN A 310 5.93 16.68 -4.93
C GLN A 310 7.28 16.25 -4.36
N THR A 311 7.45 14.94 -4.11
CA THR A 311 8.68 14.39 -3.51
C THR A 311 9.82 14.26 -4.52
N THR A 312 9.50 14.00 -5.80
CA THR A 312 10.52 13.82 -6.85
C THR A 312 10.10 14.56 -8.14
N PRO A 313 10.31 15.90 -8.22
CA PRO A 313 10.15 16.64 -9.47
C PRO A 313 11.16 16.16 -10.51
N ARG A 314 10.90 16.36 -11.82
CA ARG A 314 11.76 15.86 -12.91
C ARG A 314 12.10 14.38 -12.79
N GLU A 315 11.19 13.58 -12.27
CA GLU A 315 11.41 12.18 -11.98
C GLU A 315 11.95 11.44 -13.23
N GLY A 316 12.90 10.53 -13.08
CA GLY A 316 13.55 9.78 -14.17
C GLY A 316 14.19 8.47 -13.72
N TRP A 317 13.84 7.99 -12.52
CA TRP A 317 14.36 6.76 -11.88
C TRP A 317 13.27 5.75 -11.52
N ASP A 318 11.98 6.08 -11.77
CA ASP A 318 10.80 5.37 -11.28
C ASP A 318 10.67 5.45 -9.74
N TYR A 319 10.91 6.64 -9.18
CA TYR A 319 10.61 6.91 -7.78
C TYR A 319 9.15 7.35 -7.65
N ASP A 320 8.27 6.37 -7.54
CA ASP A 320 6.85 6.60 -7.33
C ASP A 320 6.58 7.43 -6.06
N GLY A 321 5.73 8.43 -6.16
CA GLY A 321 5.18 9.13 -5.01
C GLY A 321 3.97 8.44 -4.36
N VAL A 322 3.76 7.13 -4.52
CA VAL A 322 2.52 6.45 -4.10
C VAL A 322 2.53 5.94 -2.67
N ASN A 323 3.68 5.91 -2.01
CA ASN A 323 3.80 5.32 -0.69
C ASN A 323 2.78 5.93 0.27
N GLU A 324 2.29 5.12 1.19
CA GLU A 324 1.27 5.54 2.14
C GLU A 324 1.68 6.79 2.93
N VAL A 325 0.68 7.58 3.26
CA VAL A 325 0.82 8.75 4.14
C VAL A 325 0.13 8.44 5.45
N VAL A 326 0.90 8.42 6.53
CA VAL A 326 0.42 8.11 7.88
C VAL A 326 0.17 9.41 8.62
N ALA A 327 -1.06 9.62 9.09
CA ALA A 327 -1.37 10.74 9.96
C ALA A 327 -1.07 10.38 11.43
N TYR A 328 -0.37 11.27 12.13
CA TYR A 328 0.01 11.07 13.53
C TYR A 328 0.07 12.40 14.28
N ASP A 329 0.09 12.35 15.60
CA ASP A 329 0.40 13.50 16.44
C ASP A 329 1.88 13.44 16.86
N ASP A 330 2.62 14.55 16.65
CA ASP A 330 3.98 14.69 17.16
C ASP A 330 4.01 14.79 18.69
N ARG A 331 5.19 14.80 19.32
CA ARG A 331 5.31 14.87 20.79
C ARG A 331 4.78 16.18 21.40
N GLU A 332 4.58 17.21 20.58
CA GLU A 332 3.98 18.48 21.00
C GLU A 332 2.46 18.50 20.83
N GLY A 333 1.88 17.45 20.19
CA GLY A 333 0.45 17.30 19.91
C GLY A 333 0.00 17.99 18.61
N ASN A 334 0.93 18.35 17.72
CA ASN A 334 0.59 18.85 16.40
C ASN A 334 0.33 17.67 15.46
N GLN A 335 -0.68 17.79 14.62
CA GLN A 335 -0.97 16.79 13.62
C GLN A 335 0.00 16.88 12.45
N ARG A 336 0.59 15.76 12.09
CA ARG A 336 1.59 15.58 11.04
C ARG A 336 1.20 14.48 10.08
N LEU A 337 1.77 14.54 8.90
CA LEU A 337 1.74 13.47 7.89
C LEU A 337 3.15 12.98 7.69
N ALA A 338 3.35 11.66 7.74
CA ALA A 338 4.66 11.05 7.47
C ALA A 338 4.59 10.07 6.31
N THR A 339 5.64 10.04 5.50
CA THR A 339 5.79 9.07 4.41
C THR A 339 7.26 8.76 4.17
N ALA A 340 7.62 7.46 4.09
CA ALA A 340 8.93 7.01 3.62
C ALA A 340 8.81 6.72 2.12
N ASP A 341 9.52 7.46 1.29
CA ASP A 341 9.38 7.43 -0.17
C ASP A 341 10.37 6.47 -0.84
N ARG A 342 10.05 6.01 -2.06
CA ARG A 342 10.99 5.22 -2.89
C ARG A 342 12.34 5.89 -3.04
N ASN A 343 12.36 7.21 -3.13
CA ASN A 343 13.53 8.04 -3.34
C ASN A 343 14.56 8.04 -2.18
N GLY A 344 14.23 7.41 -1.05
CA GLY A 344 15.13 7.20 0.08
C GLY A 344 14.99 8.19 1.23
N PHE A 345 14.09 9.18 1.12
CA PHE A 345 13.81 10.14 2.19
C PHE A 345 12.52 9.82 2.95
N PHE A 346 12.57 10.04 4.25
CA PHE A 346 11.43 10.06 5.16
C PHE A 346 10.96 11.51 5.31
N TYR A 347 9.77 11.80 4.83
CA TYR A 347 9.19 13.14 4.83
C TYR A 347 8.20 13.32 5.97
N VAL A 348 8.21 14.50 6.58
CA VAL A 348 7.19 14.98 7.51
C VAL A 348 6.56 16.25 6.91
N LEU A 349 5.23 16.25 6.81
CA LEU A 349 4.44 17.35 6.28
C LEU A 349 3.44 17.84 7.33
N ASP A 350 2.99 19.09 7.20
CA ASP A 350 1.88 19.61 7.98
C ASP A 350 0.55 18.99 7.49
N ALA A 351 -0.28 18.52 8.39
CA ALA A 351 -1.54 17.86 8.02
C ALA A 351 -2.59 18.85 7.50
N ALA A 352 -2.49 20.12 7.84
CA ALA A 352 -3.49 21.12 7.46
C ALA A 352 -3.45 21.44 5.96
N ASP A 353 -2.26 21.49 5.36
CA ASP A 353 -2.07 21.98 3.99
C ASP A 353 -1.01 21.22 3.17
N GLY A 354 -0.45 20.12 3.71
CA GLY A 354 0.61 19.35 3.05
C GLY A 354 1.96 20.08 3.02
N GLY A 355 2.14 21.16 3.79
CA GLY A 355 3.35 21.96 3.84
C GLY A 355 4.56 21.16 4.32
N PHE A 356 5.71 21.37 3.69
CA PHE A 356 6.97 20.69 4.03
C PHE A 356 7.46 21.08 5.42
N ILE A 357 7.86 20.09 6.24
CA ILE A 357 8.46 20.28 7.56
C ILE A 357 9.90 19.77 7.55
N SER A 358 10.10 18.49 7.23
CA SER A 358 11.44 17.90 7.17
C SER A 358 11.50 16.73 6.17
N ALA A 359 12.72 16.37 5.77
CA ALA A 359 13.02 15.18 5.00
C ALA A 359 14.40 14.66 5.38
N ASP A 360 14.44 13.42 5.90
CA ASP A 360 15.65 12.79 6.40
C ASP A 360 15.93 11.48 5.66
N PRO A 361 17.20 11.15 5.33
CA PRO A 361 17.52 9.88 4.70
C PRO A 361 17.17 8.69 5.61
N PHE A 362 16.39 7.73 5.09
CA PHE A 362 16.17 6.45 5.79
C PHE A 362 16.90 5.26 5.12
N VAL A 363 17.69 5.54 4.08
CA VAL A 363 18.68 4.61 3.49
C VAL A 363 20.05 5.27 3.52
N LYS A 364 21.11 4.46 3.47
CA LYS A 364 22.49 4.97 3.64
C LYS A 364 23.01 5.68 2.40
N ASP A 365 22.66 5.16 1.20
CA ASP A 365 23.18 5.67 -0.05
C ASP A 365 22.07 6.28 -0.90
N ILE A 366 22.16 7.57 -1.12
CA ILE A 366 21.31 8.34 -2.04
C ILE A 366 22.21 9.02 -3.06
N THR A 367 22.07 8.70 -4.35
CA THR A 367 22.94 9.21 -5.40
C THR A 367 22.25 10.18 -6.37
N TRP A 368 20.92 10.22 -6.39
CA TRP A 368 20.14 11.07 -7.28
C TRP A 368 19.98 12.51 -6.78
N ALA A 369 20.18 12.73 -5.47
CA ALA A 369 20.09 14.02 -4.80
C ALA A 369 21.15 14.15 -3.72
N GLU A 370 21.61 15.37 -3.46
CA GLU A 370 22.52 15.70 -2.35
C GLU A 370 21.75 15.95 -1.04
N GLY A 371 20.43 16.14 -1.12
CA GLY A 371 19.53 16.38 0.00
C GLY A 371 18.24 17.06 -0.46
N ILE A 372 17.43 17.46 0.50
CA ILE A 372 16.22 18.27 0.30
C ILE A 372 16.48 19.64 0.90
N ASP A 373 16.16 20.72 0.17
CA ASP A 373 16.37 22.08 0.64
C ASP A 373 15.27 22.56 1.60
N ASP A 374 15.43 23.74 2.17
CA ASP A 374 14.49 24.33 3.14
C ASP A 374 13.08 24.59 2.55
N THR A 375 12.92 24.52 1.23
CA THR A 375 11.62 24.62 0.56
C THR A 375 10.96 23.27 0.32
N GLY A 376 11.66 22.18 0.63
CA GLY A 376 11.21 20.80 0.38
C GLY A 376 11.55 20.32 -1.03
N ARG A 377 12.38 21.04 -1.80
CA ARG A 377 12.78 20.61 -3.13
C ARG A 377 14.11 19.84 -3.09
N PRO A 378 14.25 18.74 -3.88
CA PRO A 378 15.52 18.04 -4.00
C PRO A 378 16.63 18.91 -4.59
N ILE A 379 17.81 18.84 -3.98
CA ILE A 379 19.07 19.34 -4.56
C ILE A 379 19.61 18.21 -5.44
N PHE A 380 19.31 18.27 -6.74
CA PHE A 380 19.66 17.18 -7.66
C PHE A 380 21.15 16.97 -7.81
N ASN A 381 21.58 15.70 -7.79
CA ASN A 381 22.89 15.29 -8.28
C ASN A 381 22.75 14.92 -9.77
N GLU A 382 23.18 15.80 -10.66
CA GLU A 382 23.04 15.58 -12.11
C GLU A 382 23.90 14.40 -12.62
N ASP A 383 24.99 14.01 -11.93
CA ASP A 383 25.79 12.83 -12.26
C ASP A 383 25.03 11.51 -12.00
N GLY A 384 24.00 11.52 -11.14
CA GLY A 384 23.10 10.40 -10.87
C GLY A 384 21.93 10.28 -11.85
N ARG A 385 21.89 11.12 -12.90
CA ARG A 385 20.78 11.17 -13.85
C ARG A 385 21.08 10.37 -15.12
N PRO A 386 20.16 9.47 -15.58
CA PRO A 386 20.37 8.72 -16.83
C PRO A 386 20.54 9.65 -18.03
N GLY A 387 21.54 9.35 -18.87
CA GLY A 387 21.90 10.20 -20.01
C GLY A 387 20.84 10.26 -21.13
N ASN A 388 20.98 11.26 -22.00
CA ASN A 388 20.12 11.43 -23.17
C ASN A 388 20.50 10.42 -24.28
N PRO A 389 19.62 9.49 -24.69
CA PRO A 389 19.94 8.54 -25.75
C PRO A 389 20.21 9.21 -27.12
N ALA A 390 19.69 10.42 -27.36
CA ALA A 390 19.94 11.14 -28.61
C ALA A 390 21.41 11.65 -28.75
N GLU A 391 22.15 11.69 -27.64
CA GLU A 391 23.57 12.08 -27.61
C GLU A 391 24.50 10.88 -27.80
N ALA A 392 23.97 9.65 -27.68
CA ALA A 392 24.72 8.43 -27.92
C ALA A 392 25.08 8.25 -29.39
N ALA A 393 26.24 7.66 -29.69
CA ALA A 393 26.75 7.48 -31.05
C ALA A 393 25.80 6.67 -31.95
N ASP A 394 25.01 5.75 -31.38
CA ASP A 394 24.03 4.93 -32.08
C ASP A 394 22.58 5.39 -31.90
N GLY A 395 22.34 6.41 -31.06
CA GLY A 395 21.02 6.96 -30.75
C GLY A 395 20.08 6.01 -29.98
N ASN A 396 20.59 4.89 -29.48
CA ASN A 396 19.77 3.82 -28.90
C ASN A 396 19.84 3.74 -27.38
N LYS A 397 20.96 4.15 -26.78
CA LYS A 397 21.17 4.01 -25.34
C LYS A 397 21.94 5.21 -24.82
N GLY A 398 21.33 5.94 -23.87
CA GLY A 398 22.03 6.98 -23.13
C GLY A 398 23.11 6.43 -22.19
N ASP A 399 23.91 7.33 -21.63
CA ASP A 399 24.94 6.95 -20.67
C ASP A 399 24.31 6.24 -19.47
N VAL A 400 24.98 5.14 -19.03
CA VAL A 400 24.59 4.38 -17.88
C VAL A 400 25.08 5.08 -16.63
N VAL A 401 24.20 5.30 -15.66
CA VAL A 401 24.56 5.83 -14.35
C VAL A 401 24.19 4.82 -13.26
N PHE A 402 24.93 4.89 -12.14
CA PHE A 402 24.52 4.18 -10.92
C PHE A 402 23.59 5.08 -10.11
N ALA A 403 22.38 4.59 -9.82
CA ALA A 403 21.41 5.26 -8.98
C ALA A 403 21.11 4.43 -7.73
N SER A 404 21.08 5.08 -6.58
CA SER A 404 20.65 4.53 -5.30
C SER A 404 19.68 5.51 -4.63
N PRO A 405 18.55 5.01 -4.12
CA PRO A 405 18.01 3.65 -4.21
C PRO A 405 17.77 3.18 -5.65
N SER A 406 17.51 1.86 -5.84
CA SER A 406 17.02 1.34 -7.12
C SER A 406 15.59 1.83 -7.41
N PHE A 407 15.06 1.56 -8.60
CA PHE A 407 13.67 1.89 -8.94
C PHE A 407 12.64 1.20 -8.01
N LEU A 408 12.97 0.07 -7.41
CA LEU A 408 12.13 -0.57 -6.39
C LEU A 408 12.11 0.22 -5.06
N GLY A 409 13.00 1.21 -4.93
CA GLY A 409 13.01 2.20 -3.86
C GLY A 409 13.71 1.78 -2.57
N GLY A 410 14.08 2.76 -1.78
CA GLY A 410 14.48 2.54 -0.38
C GLY A 410 13.34 1.89 0.43
N LYS A 411 12.11 2.22 0.11
CA LYS A 411 10.86 1.54 0.49
C LYS A 411 9.95 1.48 -0.73
N ASN A 412 9.16 0.44 -0.87
CA ASN A 412 8.13 0.33 -1.90
C ASN A 412 6.73 0.35 -1.24
N TRP A 413 5.77 -0.44 -1.74
CA TRP A 413 4.40 -0.51 -1.28
C TRP A 413 4.24 -1.01 0.17
N MET A 414 5.18 -1.82 0.66
CA MET A 414 5.08 -2.43 1.98
C MET A 414 4.92 -1.37 3.07
N PRO A 415 3.81 -1.42 3.85
CA PRO A 415 3.49 -0.34 4.76
C PRO A 415 4.35 -0.36 6.02
N MET A 416 4.70 0.85 6.47
CA MET A 416 5.31 1.12 7.76
C MET A 416 4.26 1.17 8.88
N ALA A 417 4.69 1.18 10.13
CA ALA A 417 3.82 1.35 11.29
C ALA A 417 4.31 2.50 12.19
N PHE A 418 3.38 3.16 12.88
CA PHE A 418 3.68 4.17 13.89
C PHE A 418 3.24 3.69 15.27
N SER A 419 4.12 3.72 16.26
CA SER A 419 3.77 3.36 17.64
C SER A 419 3.41 4.60 18.44
N GLN A 420 2.16 4.68 18.88
CA GLN A 420 1.72 5.72 19.82
C GLN A 420 2.43 5.63 21.18
N LYS A 421 3.01 4.47 21.51
CA LYS A 421 3.75 4.23 22.75
C LYS A 421 5.16 4.82 22.72
N THR A 422 5.91 4.56 21.62
CA THR A 422 7.31 5.03 21.50
C THR A 422 7.43 6.37 20.78
N GLY A 423 6.42 6.74 19.98
CA GLY A 423 6.48 7.89 19.07
C GLY A 423 7.35 7.66 17.84
N ASN A 424 7.73 6.42 17.55
CA ASN A 424 8.61 6.08 16.44
C ASN A 424 7.83 5.42 15.28
N PHE A 425 8.36 5.61 14.07
CA PHE A 425 7.98 4.84 12.89
C PHE A 425 8.87 3.62 12.73
N TYR A 426 8.28 2.50 12.28
CA TYR A 426 8.98 1.28 11.92
C TYR A 426 8.89 1.07 10.42
N VAL A 427 10.01 1.33 9.73
CA VAL A 427 10.06 1.46 8.27
C VAL A 427 10.78 0.26 7.66
N PRO A 428 10.07 -0.60 6.89
CA PRO A 428 10.72 -1.66 6.11
C PRO A 428 11.48 -1.02 4.94
N SER A 429 12.79 -1.15 4.91
CA SER A 429 13.68 -0.49 3.97
C SER A 429 14.61 -1.46 3.25
N ASN A 430 15.19 -1.03 2.13
CA ASN A 430 16.10 -1.82 1.32
C ASN A 430 17.29 -0.98 0.85
N GLU A 431 18.50 -1.52 1.05
CA GLU A 431 19.79 -0.93 0.70
C GLU A 431 20.29 -1.52 -0.64
N TRP A 432 19.73 -1.04 -1.74
CA TRP A 432 20.06 -1.47 -3.09
C TRP A 432 20.08 -0.31 -4.07
N GLY A 433 20.91 -0.43 -5.09
CA GLY A 433 20.98 0.50 -6.20
C GLY A 433 20.69 -0.18 -7.53
N MET A 434 20.88 0.55 -8.61
CA MET A 434 20.74 0.05 -9.97
C MET A 434 21.71 0.77 -10.91
N ASP A 435 22.16 0.06 -11.95
CA ASP A 435 22.59 0.72 -13.16
C ASP A 435 21.32 1.04 -13.97
N ILE A 436 21.16 2.29 -14.38
CA ILE A 436 20.00 2.74 -15.17
C ILE A 436 20.46 3.54 -16.39
N TRP A 437 19.73 3.44 -17.48
CA TRP A 437 19.95 4.17 -18.73
C TRP A 437 18.65 4.44 -19.45
N ASN A 438 18.58 5.49 -20.23
CA ASN A 438 17.44 5.82 -21.06
C ASN A 438 17.56 5.20 -22.47
N GLU A 439 16.39 4.86 -23.04
CA GLU A 439 16.22 4.31 -24.39
C GLU A 439 15.09 5.04 -25.13
N PRO A 440 15.14 5.13 -26.46
CA PRO A 440 14.01 5.62 -27.24
C PRO A 440 12.80 4.70 -27.08
N ILE A 441 11.61 5.28 -26.95
CA ILE A 441 10.37 4.51 -26.92
C ILE A 441 9.25 5.28 -27.62
N THR A 442 8.30 4.52 -28.18
CA THR A 442 7.08 5.07 -28.78
C THR A 442 5.88 4.46 -28.09
N TYR A 443 4.94 5.28 -27.68
CA TYR A 443 3.72 4.82 -27.05
C TYR A 443 2.92 3.86 -27.92
N LYS A 444 2.49 2.75 -27.32
CA LYS A 444 1.56 1.79 -27.91
C LYS A 444 0.57 1.35 -26.82
N LYS A 445 -0.72 1.61 -27.02
CA LYS A 445 -1.77 1.26 -26.08
C LYS A 445 -1.67 -0.20 -25.60
N GLY A 446 -1.62 -0.42 -24.29
CA GLY A 446 -1.56 -1.72 -23.64
C GLY A 446 -0.19 -2.42 -23.72
N ALA A 447 0.85 -1.72 -24.12
CA ALA A 447 2.23 -2.20 -24.08
C ALA A 447 3.04 -1.38 -23.06
N ALA A 448 4.11 -1.97 -22.53
CA ALA A 448 5.01 -1.26 -21.61
C ALA A 448 5.60 -0.01 -22.28
N TYR A 449 5.61 1.10 -21.53
CA TYR A 449 6.02 2.44 -21.97
C TYR A 449 7.03 3.03 -20.99
N LEU A 450 8.16 2.36 -20.81
CA LEU A 450 9.20 2.76 -19.84
C LEU A 450 10.21 3.74 -20.48
N GLY A 451 10.84 3.37 -21.58
CA GLY A 451 11.88 4.17 -22.22
C GLY A 451 13.19 4.19 -21.42
N SER A 452 13.40 3.21 -20.56
CA SER A 452 14.60 3.02 -19.77
C SER A 452 14.88 1.54 -19.54
N GLY A 453 16.16 1.20 -19.35
CA GLY A 453 16.60 -0.12 -18.94
C GLY A 453 17.39 -0.04 -17.63
N PHE A 454 17.47 -1.13 -16.89
CA PHE A 454 18.07 -1.15 -15.56
C PHE A 454 18.67 -2.51 -15.19
N THR A 455 19.55 -2.51 -14.18
CA THR A 455 20.04 -3.73 -13.51
C THR A 455 20.20 -3.44 -12.02
N ILE A 456 19.43 -4.13 -11.17
CA ILE A 456 19.47 -3.92 -9.71
C ILE A 456 20.68 -4.63 -9.10
N LYS A 457 21.29 -3.97 -8.12
CA LYS A 457 22.46 -4.44 -7.38
C LYS A 457 22.29 -4.18 -5.87
N PRO A 458 22.76 -5.08 -4.99
CA PRO A 458 22.88 -4.77 -3.58
C PRO A 458 23.95 -3.69 -3.36
N ASN A 459 23.73 -2.76 -2.42
CA ASN A 459 24.76 -1.78 -2.04
C ASN A 459 25.77 -2.38 -1.05
N TYR A 460 25.37 -3.39 -0.27
CA TYR A 460 26.16 -4.01 0.78
C TYR A 460 26.19 -5.53 0.61
N GLU A 461 27.26 -6.16 1.11
CA GLU A 461 27.43 -7.62 1.07
C GLU A 461 26.66 -8.32 2.20
N ASP A 462 26.48 -7.64 3.36
CA ASP A 462 25.94 -8.22 4.58
C ASP A 462 24.41 -8.17 4.69
N HIS A 463 23.74 -7.29 3.94
CA HIS A 463 22.29 -7.18 3.94
C HIS A 463 21.77 -6.38 2.74
N ILE A 464 20.49 -6.58 2.43
CA ILE A 464 19.72 -5.75 1.51
C ILE A 464 18.55 -5.13 2.26
N GLY A 465 17.74 -5.95 2.93
CA GLY A 465 16.61 -5.48 3.72
C GLY A 465 17.02 -4.99 5.10
N SER A 466 16.30 -4.00 5.61
CA SER A 466 16.37 -3.64 7.02
C SER A 466 15.03 -3.08 7.50
N LEU A 467 14.71 -3.36 8.78
CA LEU A 467 13.63 -2.67 9.47
C LEU A 467 14.25 -1.63 10.39
N LYS A 468 13.83 -0.38 10.26
CA LYS A 468 14.39 0.74 11.00
C LYS A 468 13.34 1.39 11.88
N ALA A 469 13.66 1.64 13.14
CA ALA A 469 12.91 2.55 13.99
C ALA A 469 13.43 3.96 13.78
N ILE A 470 12.54 4.87 13.38
CA ILE A 470 12.86 6.26 13.05
C ILE A 470 12.07 7.18 13.98
N ASP A 471 12.76 8.09 14.63
CA ASP A 471 12.17 9.19 15.36
C ASP A 471 11.74 10.28 14.36
N PRO A 472 10.42 10.55 14.19
CA PRO A 472 9.95 11.50 13.18
C PRO A 472 10.27 12.96 13.50
N ASP A 473 10.57 13.30 14.76
CA ASP A 473 10.88 14.67 15.16
C ASP A 473 12.34 15.04 14.86
N THR A 474 13.24 14.04 14.76
CA THR A 474 14.68 14.25 14.54
C THR A 474 15.21 13.62 13.26
N GLY A 475 14.46 12.69 12.65
CA GLY A 475 14.92 11.86 11.52
C GLY A 475 15.95 10.79 11.90
N GLU A 476 16.32 10.68 13.18
CA GLU A 476 17.34 9.73 13.65
C GLU A 476 16.84 8.29 13.64
N TRP A 477 17.72 7.36 13.29
CA TRP A 477 17.47 5.92 13.41
C TRP A 477 17.74 5.47 14.84
N VAL A 478 16.69 5.10 15.57
CA VAL A 478 16.78 4.61 16.96
C VAL A 478 17.46 3.25 17.01
N TRP A 479 17.08 2.35 16.08
CA TRP A 479 17.71 1.05 15.85
C TRP A 479 17.48 0.54 14.43
N GLU A 480 18.26 -0.45 13.99
CA GLU A 480 18.18 -1.13 12.70
C GLU A 480 18.25 -2.65 12.90
N TYR A 481 17.27 -3.38 12.34
CA TYR A 481 17.29 -4.84 12.21
C TYR A 481 17.60 -5.20 10.76
N LYS A 482 18.73 -5.87 10.49
CA LYS A 482 19.20 -6.21 9.15
C LYS A 482 18.68 -7.57 8.69
N ASN A 483 18.38 -7.71 7.40
CA ASN A 483 17.99 -8.95 6.73
C ASN A 483 18.80 -9.15 5.45
N ASP A 484 19.23 -10.39 5.16
CA ASP A 484 20.05 -10.69 3.96
C ASP A 484 19.28 -10.37 2.66
N ALA A 485 18.00 -10.78 2.57
CA ALA A 485 17.14 -10.51 1.43
C ALA A 485 16.32 -9.22 1.62
N PRO A 486 15.82 -8.62 0.52
CA PRO A 486 15.04 -7.38 0.59
C PRO A 486 13.71 -7.59 1.34
N LEU A 487 13.37 -6.73 2.30
CA LEU A 487 12.06 -6.74 2.95
C LEU A 487 10.97 -6.33 1.96
N TRP A 488 9.86 -7.08 1.92
CA TRP A 488 8.76 -6.83 0.98
C TRP A 488 7.36 -6.98 1.61
N GLY A 489 7.27 -7.15 2.92
CA GLY A 489 6.05 -7.27 3.71
C GLY A 489 5.79 -6.06 4.59
N GLY A 490 4.54 -5.92 5.05
CA GLY A 490 4.13 -4.84 5.96
C GLY A 490 4.54 -5.05 7.41
N VAL A 491 4.43 -3.97 8.20
CA VAL A 491 4.77 -3.91 9.62
C VAL A 491 3.52 -3.58 10.44
N MET A 492 3.47 -4.07 11.67
CA MET A 492 2.44 -3.76 12.67
C MET A 492 3.10 -3.59 14.03
N THR A 493 2.58 -2.68 14.86
CA THR A 493 3.06 -2.46 16.24
C THR A 493 1.92 -2.50 17.26
N THR A 494 2.24 -2.74 18.52
CA THR A 494 1.25 -2.96 19.59
C THR A 494 1.59 -2.19 20.86
N ALA A 495 0.58 -1.88 21.69
CA ALA A 495 0.78 -1.33 23.04
C ALA A 495 1.58 -2.28 23.95
N GLY A 496 1.59 -3.59 23.66
CA GLY A 496 2.43 -4.57 24.35
C GLY A 496 3.93 -4.43 24.08
N GLY A 497 4.34 -3.47 23.25
CA GLY A 497 5.76 -3.19 22.97
C GLY A 497 6.36 -4.10 21.92
N LEU A 498 5.56 -4.57 20.98
CA LEU A 498 5.99 -5.50 19.94
C LEU A 498 5.89 -4.88 18.55
N VAL A 499 6.87 -5.20 17.69
CA VAL A 499 6.85 -4.93 16.26
C VAL A 499 6.82 -6.24 15.51
N PHE A 500 5.76 -6.47 14.72
CA PHE A 500 5.59 -7.67 13.91
C PHE A 500 5.85 -7.37 12.43
N PHE A 501 6.62 -8.24 11.78
CA PHE A 501 6.85 -8.19 10.33
C PHE A 501 7.28 -9.56 9.79
N GLY A 502 7.31 -9.71 8.47
CA GLY A 502 7.75 -10.93 7.83
C GLY A 502 8.93 -10.74 6.90
N THR A 503 9.73 -11.80 6.72
CA THR A 503 10.87 -11.80 5.81
C THR A 503 10.58 -12.58 4.52
N PRO A 504 11.31 -12.29 3.42
CA PRO A 504 11.21 -13.06 2.18
C PRO A 504 11.59 -14.55 2.32
N GLU A 505 12.40 -14.87 3.34
CA GLU A 505 12.76 -16.26 3.66
C GLU A 505 11.64 -17.02 4.36
N GLY A 506 10.55 -16.32 4.73
CA GLY A 506 9.36 -16.89 5.35
C GLY A 506 9.38 -16.89 6.87
N GLU A 507 10.25 -16.15 7.50
CA GLU A 507 10.27 -15.99 8.95
C GLU A 507 9.31 -14.87 9.36
N PHE A 508 8.29 -15.18 10.16
CA PHE A 508 7.44 -14.20 10.83
C PHE A 508 8.05 -13.86 12.19
N ILE A 509 8.29 -12.59 12.46
CA ILE A 509 9.16 -12.11 13.54
C ILE A 509 8.39 -11.13 14.43
N ALA A 510 8.66 -11.20 15.75
CA ALA A 510 8.32 -10.17 16.72
C ALA A 510 9.61 -9.59 17.31
N LEU A 511 9.78 -8.27 17.21
CA LEU A 511 10.85 -7.52 17.83
C LEU A 511 10.34 -6.73 19.03
N ASP A 512 11.28 -6.41 19.94
CA ASP A 512 11.11 -5.36 20.95
C ASP A 512 11.06 -3.98 20.27
N ASP A 513 10.03 -3.18 20.54
CA ASP A 513 9.79 -1.90 19.89
C ASP A 513 10.83 -0.82 20.25
N GLU A 514 11.50 -0.93 21.39
CA GLU A 514 12.50 0.04 21.87
C GLU A 514 13.92 -0.30 21.42
N THR A 515 14.25 -1.60 21.29
CA THR A 515 15.63 -2.07 21.07
C THR A 515 15.88 -2.74 19.73
N GLY A 516 14.82 -3.20 19.03
CA GLY A 516 14.94 -4.02 17.83
C GLY A 516 15.41 -5.46 18.09
N GLU A 517 15.48 -5.91 19.36
CA GLU A 517 15.85 -7.28 19.70
C GLU A 517 14.76 -8.27 19.24
N LYS A 518 15.19 -9.39 18.61
CA LYS A 518 14.26 -10.44 18.19
C LYS A 518 13.81 -11.28 19.39
N LEU A 519 12.53 -11.16 19.75
CA LEU A 519 11.90 -11.84 20.88
C LEU A 519 11.29 -13.19 20.50
N TRP A 520 10.81 -13.31 19.26
CA TRP A 520 10.15 -14.51 18.76
C TRP A 520 10.21 -14.57 17.24
N SER A 521 10.17 -15.80 16.69
CA SER A 521 9.97 -16.01 15.27
C SER A 521 9.35 -17.37 14.96
N PHE A 522 8.74 -17.46 13.76
CA PHE A 522 8.13 -18.69 13.24
C PHE A 522 8.35 -18.80 11.73
N GLN A 523 8.82 -19.98 11.28
CA GLN A 523 8.99 -20.27 9.85
C GLN A 523 7.64 -20.68 9.22
N THR A 524 7.12 -19.86 8.28
CA THR A 524 5.81 -20.07 7.66
C THR A 524 5.84 -20.96 6.42
N GLY A 525 7.02 -21.28 5.90
CA GLY A 525 7.23 -22.17 4.75
C GLY A 525 7.24 -21.48 3.38
N SER A 526 6.81 -20.23 3.26
CA SER A 526 6.93 -19.39 2.05
C SER A 526 7.29 -17.96 2.46
N GLY A 527 7.88 -17.19 1.55
CA GLY A 527 8.22 -15.79 1.82
C GLY A 527 7.00 -14.96 2.19
N ILE A 528 7.19 -14.02 3.12
CA ILE A 528 6.13 -13.17 3.63
C ILE A 528 6.19 -11.83 2.92
N VAL A 529 5.14 -11.51 2.19
CA VAL A 529 4.86 -10.21 1.59
C VAL A 529 3.52 -9.64 2.09
N GLY A 530 2.81 -10.36 2.95
CA GLY A 530 1.54 -9.93 3.55
C GLY A 530 1.73 -8.90 4.65
N GLN A 531 0.61 -8.43 5.17
CA GLN A 531 0.55 -7.44 6.24
C GLN A 531 -0.01 -8.11 7.51
N PRO A 532 0.69 -8.02 8.65
CA PRO A 532 0.19 -8.60 9.90
C PRO A 532 -1.00 -7.81 10.44
N VAL A 533 -1.91 -8.50 11.14
CA VAL A 533 -3.01 -7.92 11.92
C VAL A 533 -3.16 -8.63 13.25
N THR A 534 -3.76 -7.94 14.22
CA THR A 534 -4.06 -8.52 15.53
C THR A 534 -5.44 -8.08 16.00
N TRP A 535 -6.13 -8.98 16.73
CA TRP A 535 -7.43 -8.73 17.32
C TRP A 535 -7.63 -9.57 18.57
N GLU A 536 -8.64 -9.24 19.35
CA GLU A 536 -9.05 -10.01 20.51
C GLU A 536 -10.38 -10.72 20.24
N GLN A 537 -10.49 -11.98 20.65
CA GLN A 537 -11.73 -12.72 20.67
C GLN A 537 -11.80 -13.59 21.91
N ASP A 538 -12.94 -13.56 22.61
CA ASP A 538 -13.19 -14.32 23.84
C ASP A 538 -12.12 -14.11 24.93
N GLY A 539 -11.51 -12.90 24.99
CA GLY A 539 -10.45 -12.54 25.93
C GLY A 539 -9.08 -13.08 25.57
N GLU A 540 -8.90 -13.65 24.37
CA GLU A 540 -7.60 -14.09 23.84
C GLU A 540 -7.17 -13.17 22.69
N GLN A 541 -5.92 -12.70 22.72
CA GLN A 541 -5.34 -11.94 21.61
C GLN A 541 -4.75 -12.87 20.55
N TYR A 542 -5.10 -12.61 19.31
CA TYR A 542 -4.62 -13.34 18.12
C TYR A 542 -3.77 -12.43 17.24
N VAL A 543 -2.81 -13.01 16.52
CA VAL A 543 -2.02 -12.35 15.47
C VAL A 543 -2.09 -13.21 14.22
N SER A 544 -2.34 -12.58 13.07
CA SER A 544 -2.37 -13.27 11.77
C SER A 544 -1.42 -12.66 10.78
N ILE A 545 -0.87 -13.52 9.93
CA ILE A 545 -0.03 -13.18 8.78
C ILE A 545 -0.29 -14.13 7.63
N ILE A 546 -0.25 -13.59 6.41
CA ILE A 546 -0.29 -14.40 5.20
C ILE A 546 1.11 -14.51 4.59
N SER A 547 1.53 -15.71 4.22
CA SER A 547 2.76 -15.99 3.50
C SER A 547 2.47 -16.48 2.08
N GLY A 548 3.29 -16.06 1.13
CA GLY A 548 3.18 -16.43 -0.27
C GLY A 548 4.05 -15.51 -1.12
N TRP A 549 5.31 -15.90 -1.33
CA TRP A 549 6.30 -15.12 -2.07
C TRP A 549 5.86 -14.79 -3.48
N GLY A 550 6.16 -13.58 -3.94
CA GLY A 550 5.82 -13.08 -5.27
C GLY A 550 5.90 -11.55 -5.31
N GLY A 551 5.26 -10.94 -6.28
CA GLY A 551 5.29 -9.50 -6.50
C GLY A 551 6.49 -9.04 -7.34
N ALA A 552 6.87 -7.77 -7.22
CA ALA A 552 7.86 -7.15 -8.10
C ALA A 552 9.29 -7.69 -7.94
N VAL A 553 9.71 -8.07 -6.72
CA VAL A 553 11.10 -8.51 -6.46
C VAL A 553 11.49 -9.73 -7.29
N PRO A 554 10.76 -10.86 -7.30
CA PRO A 554 11.12 -12.01 -8.13
C PRO A 554 11.03 -11.74 -9.64
N LEU A 555 10.25 -10.75 -10.06
CA LEU A 555 10.09 -10.40 -11.48
C LEU A 555 11.20 -9.48 -11.98
N TRP A 556 11.62 -8.51 -11.18
CA TRP A 556 12.44 -7.38 -11.60
C TRP A 556 13.78 -7.27 -10.87
N GLY A 557 13.94 -7.96 -9.73
CA GLY A 557 15.09 -7.82 -8.82
C GLY A 557 16.43 -8.35 -9.34
N GLY A 558 16.48 -9.01 -10.49
CA GLY A 558 17.74 -9.48 -11.09
C GLY A 558 18.55 -10.37 -10.15
N GLU A 559 19.80 -9.98 -9.83
CA GLU A 559 20.67 -10.72 -8.91
C GLU A 559 20.14 -10.73 -7.48
N VAL A 560 19.47 -9.65 -7.06
CA VAL A 560 18.85 -9.54 -5.73
C VAL A 560 17.71 -10.55 -5.56
N ALA A 561 16.94 -10.80 -6.61
CA ALA A 561 15.86 -11.80 -6.58
C ALA A 561 16.38 -13.22 -6.31
N LYS A 562 17.65 -13.51 -6.54
CA LYS A 562 18.27 -14.81 -6.27
C LYS A 562 18.56 -15.07 -4.78
N LYS A 563 18.50 -14.04 -3.95
CA LYS A 563 18.64 -14.20 -2.49
C LYS A 563 17.51 -15.06 -1.90
N VAL A 564 16.35 -15.08 -2.55
CA VAL A 564 15.22 -15.91 -2.17
C VAL A 564 14.85 -16.88 -3.29
N ASN A 565 14.60 -18.14 -2.93
CA ASN A 565 14.14 -19.11 -3.91
C ASN A 565 12.74 -18.71 -4.46
N TYR A 566 12.70 -18.21 -5.69
CA TYR A 566 11.47 -17.75 -6.33
C TYR A 566 10.41 -18.86 -6.51
N LEU A 567 10.80 -20.14 -6.45
CA LEU A 567 9.89 -21.29 -6.49
C LEU A 567 9.17 -21.51 -5.15
N ASN A 568 9.62 -20.87 -4.08
CA ASN A 568 8.99 -20.95 -2.76
C ASN A 568 7.74 -20.07 -2.68
N GLN A 569 6.84 -20.23 -3.64
CA GLN A 569 5.56 -19.55 -3.74
C GLN A 569 4.50 -20.27 -2.89
N GLY A 570 3.34 -19.67 -2.75
CA GLY A 570 2.23 -20.29 -2.04
C GLY A 570 1.21 -19.25 -1.57
N GLY A 571 0.31 -19.72 -0.73
CA GLY A 571 -0.68 -18.89 -0.04
C GLY A 571 -1.11 -19.60 1.23
N LEU A 572 -0.51 -19.24 2.36
CA LEU A 572 -0.82 -19.78 3.68
C LEU A 572 -1.11 -18.64 4.64
N LEU A 573 -2.31 -18.59 5.15
CA LEU A 573 -2.68 -17.71 6.26
C LEU A 573 -2.40 -18.45 7.57
N TRP A 574 -1.60 -17.84 8.44
CA TRP A 574 -1.29 -18.32 9.77
C TRP A 574 -1.94 -17.43 10.81
N THR A 575 -2.50 -18.05 11.85
CA THR A 575 -3.01 -17.34 13.04
C THR A 575 -2.37 -17.92 14.27
N PHE A 576 -1.92 -17.05 15.16
CA PHE A 576 -1.18 -17.37 16.38
C PHE A 576 -1.92 -16.85 17.60
N ARG A 577 -1.67 -17.49 18.77
CA ARG A 577 -2.15 -17.08 20.09
C ARG A 577 -1.25 -17.62 21.20
N LEU A 578 -1.42 -17.14 22.41
CA LEU A 578 -0.82 -17.80 23.59
C LEU A 578 -1.48 -19.17 23.86
N PRO A 579 -0.74 -20.16 24.43
CA PRO A 579 -1.34 -21.38 24.94
C PRO A 579 -2.43 -21.08 25.98
N LYS A 580 -3.54 -21.83 25.97
CA LYS A 580 -4.72 -21.59 26.85
C LYS A 580 -4.38 -21.57 28.35
N GLU A 581 -3.40 -22.38 28.77
CA GLU A 581 -2.95 -22.45 30.17
C GLU A 581 -2.25 -21.16 30.64
N MET A 582 -1.71 -20.35 29.72
CA MET A 582 -1.03 -19.08 30.02
C MET A 582 -1.97 -17.88 29.90
N ALA A 583 -2.99 -17.94 29.06
CA ALA A 583 -3.97 -16.87 28.90
C ALA A 583 -4.85 -16.66 30.15
N SER A 584 -4.97 -17.66 31.01
CA SER A 584 -5.76 -17.61 32.24
C SER A 584 -4.98 -17.15 33.49
N ALA A 585 -3.69 -16.83 33.35
CA ALA A 585 -2.80 -16.49 34.46
C ALA A 585 -2.49 -14.98 34.61
N ASN A 586 -3.07 -14.14 33.74
CA ASN A 586 -2.93 -12.68 33.75
C ASN A 586 -4.16 -11.98 34.32
#